data_b7d093b3772868508bce3d4ee95a9275
#
_entry.id   b7d093b3772868508bce3d4ee95a9275
#
_cell.length_a   1.000
_cell.length_b   1.000
_cell.length_c   1.000
_cell.angle_alpha   90.00
_cell.angle_beta   90.00
_cell.angle_gamma   90.00
#
_symmetry.space_group_name_H-M   'P 1'
#
loop_
_entity.id
_entity.type
_entity.pdbx_description
1 polymer ?
#
loop_
_entity_poly.entity_id
_entity_poly.type
_entity_poly.pdbx_seq_one_letter_code
_entity_poly.pdbx_strand_id
1 'polypeptide(L)'
;GLGADVIGLNCGLGPVQLLPFMKHLRSVSSLPLMVNPNAGLPRSENGRTVYDIDARGFAQAMKAMAECGVSVLGGCCGTTPEHIRRLRETCGPLPLLPVEKKDRTVVSSYGRTVILGERPVIIGERINPTGKPRLKQALKDRDMAYILNMAASQEENGADILDVNAVFPGIDEAAVMTETVRELQSVTDLPLQIDTSDVKAMEQAMRIYNGKPMVNSVNGKKEVMEAVFPLVRKYGGVVVALCLDENGIPETAARRLAVAKKIYE
;
A
#
# COMPACT_ATOMS: atom_id res chain seq x y z
N GLY A 1 -5.43 -2.04 -5.59
CA GLY A 1 -5.43 -0.84 -6.39
C GLY A 1 -4.78 -0.97 -7.76
N LEU A 2 -3.62 -1.63 -7.90
CA LEU A 2 -2.89 -1.72 -9.18
C LEU A 2 -3.42 -2.82 -10.13
N GLY A 3 -4.54 -3.47 -9.81
CA GLY A 3 -5.16 -4.48 -10.68
C GLY A 3 -4.52 -5.87 -10.61
N ALA A 4 -3.79 -6.20 -9.54
CA ALA A 4 -3.32 -7.56 -9.33
C ALA A 4 -4.50 -8.49 -9.01
N ASP A 5 -4.54 -9.66 -9.64
CA ASP A 5 -5.56 -10.68 -9.41
C ASP A 5 -5.13 -11.68 -8.34
N VAL A 6 -3.84 -11.89 -8.19
CA VAL A 6 -3.21 -12.82 -7.24
C VAL A 6 -1.96 -12.17 -6.66
N ILE A 7 -1.69 -12.39 -5.38
CA ILE A 7 -0.44 -11.98 -4.74
C ILE A 7 0.23 -13.19 -4.08
N GLY A 8 1.54 -13.14 -3.88
CA GLY A 8 2.21 -14.27 -3.26
C GLY A 8 3.71 -14.15 -3.14
N LEU A 9 4.33 -15.28 -2.80
CA LEU A 9 5.77 -15.39 -2.60
C LEU A 9 6.38 -16.40 -3.57
N ASN A 10 7.56 -16.08 -4.06
CA ASN A 10 8.31 -16.93 -4.96
C ASN A 10 9.78 -17.00 -4.55
N CYS A 11 10.34 -18.21 -4.52
CA CYS A 11 11.78 -18.45 -4.30
C CYS A 11 12.27 -18.05 -2.88
N GLY A 12 13.59 -17.97 -2.72
CA GLY A 12 14.30 -17.53 -1.49
C GLY A 12 14.34 -18.59 -0.39
N LEU A 13 13.20 -19.13 -0.01
CA LEU A 13 13.04 -20.05 1.12
C LEU A 13 12.29 -21.32 0.72
N GLY A 14 12.35 -22.35 1.57
CA GLY A 14 11.54 -23.56 1.45
C GLY A 14 10.11 -23.36 1.99
N PRO A 15 9.22 -24.38 1.76
CA PRO A 15 7.81 -24.24 2.13
C PRO A 15 7.58 -24.07 3.64
N VAL A 16 8.40 -24.72 4.47
CA VAL A 16 8.26 -24.60 5.93
C VAL A 16 8.54 -23.18 6.40
N GLN A 17 9.59 -22.55 5.88
CA GLN A 17 9.99 -21.20 6.24
C GLN A 17 9.02 -20.14 5.69
N LEU A 18 8.40 -20.38 4.53
CA LEU A 18 7.42 -19.45 3.94
C LEU A 18 6.04 -19.50 4.58
N LEU A 19 5.68 -20.60 5.27
CA LEU A 19 4.35 -20.78 5.83
C LEU A 19 3.91 -19.65 6.79
N PRO A 20 4.73 -19.12 7.72
CA PRO A 20 4.35 -17.99 8.56
C PRO A 20 4.02 -16.73 7.75
N PHE A 21 4.78 -16.45 6.70
CA PHE A 21 4.54 -15.30 5.82
C PHE A 21 3.25 -15.47 5.01
N MET A 22 2.96 -16.67 4.54
CA MET A 22 1.69 -16.93 3.83
C MET A 22 0.48 -16.82 4.76
N LYS A 23 0.58 -17.27 6.01
CA LYS A 23 -0.45 -17.03 7.04
C LYS A 23 -0.66 -15.54 7.29
N HIS A 24 0.42 -14.77 7.37
CA HIS A 24 0.33 -13.31 7.52
C HIS A 24 -0.34 -12.67 6.29
N LEU A 25 0.09 -13.00 5.07
CA LEU A 25 -0.55 -12.53 3.84
C LEU A 25 -2.05 -12.87 3.82
N ARG A 26 -2.43 -14.08 4.24
CA ARG A 26 -3.83 -14.49 4.34
C ARG A 26 -4.63 -13.61 5.30
N SER A 27 -4.04 -13.18 6.41
CA SER A 27 -4.72 -12.35 7.40
C SER A 27 -5.00 -10.92 6.91
N VAL A 28 -4.25 -10.42 5.92
CA VAL A 28 -4.33 -9.02 5.46
C VAL A 28 -4.83 -8.88 4.01
N SER A 29 -4.77 -9.95 3.20
CA SER A 29 -5.15 -9.91 1.78
C SER A 29 -6.58 -10.30 1.53
N SER A 30 -7.24 -9.56 0.62
CA SER A 30 -8.52 -9.92 -0.01
C SER A 30 -8.34 -10.49 -1.43
N LEU A 31 -7.13 -10.92 -1.79
CA LEU A 31 -6.82 -11.56 -3.07
C LEU A 31 -6.45 -13.03 -2.86
N PRO A 32 -6.63 -13.88 -3.89
CA PRO A 32 -6.08 -15.22 -3.91
C PRO A 32 -4.57 -15.19 -3.68
N LEU A 33 -4.05 -16.21 -2.99
CA LEU A 33 -2.63 -16.32 -2.67
C LEU A 33 -1.93 -17.36 -3.52
N MET A 34 -0.70 -17.05 -3.93
CA MET A 34 0.19 -17.95 -4.66
C MET A 34 1.49 -18.16 -3.88
N VAL A 35 2.05 -19.38 -3.95
CA VAL A 35 3.38 -19.66 -3.43
C VAL A 35 4.15 -20.64 -4.33
N ASN A 36 5.41 -20.28 -4.63
CA ASN A 36 6.35 -21.12 -5.36
C ASN A 36 7.67 -21.21 -4.57
N PRO A 37 7.74 -22.03 -3.52
CA PRO A 37 8.95 -22.16 -2.71
C PRO A 37 10.03 -22.98 -3.41
N ASN A 38 11.26 -22.86 -2.92
CA ASN A 38 12.33 -23.78 -3.27
C ASN A 38 12.09 -25.18 -2.63
N ALA A 39 12.72 -26.22 -3.16
CA ALA A 39 12.69 -27.56 -2.55
C ALA A 39 13.55 -27.62 -1.26
N GLY A 40 13.31 -26.69 -0.33
CA GLY A 40 14.07 -26.48 0.89
C GLY A 40 15.10 -25.35 0.79
N LEU A 41 16.12 -25.40 1.65
CA LEU A 41 17.19 -24.40 1.65
C LEU A 41 18.35 -24.85 0.76
N PRO A 42 18.98 -23.93 0.02
CA PRO A 42 20.14 -24.25 -0.80
C PRO A 42 21.35 -24.57 0.08
N ARG A 43 22.08 -25.61 -0.28
CA ARG A 43 23.40 -25.92 0.29
C ARG A 43 24.37 -26.29 -0.83
N SER A 44 25.67 -26.13 -0.58
CA SER A 44 26.71 -26.52 -1.54
C SER A 44 27.20 -27.93 -1.25
N GLU A 45 27.11 -28.82 -2.23
CA GLU A 45 27.71 -30.14 -2.19
C GLU A 45 28.59 -30.35 -3.43
N ASN A 46 29.88 -30.56 -3.24
CA ASN A 46 30.86 -30.76 -4.34
C ASN A 46 30.81 -29.65 -5.40
N GLY A 47 30.64 -28.38 -4.97
CA GLY A 47 30.56 -27.21 -5.86
C GLY A 47 29.23 -27.07 -6.63
N ARG A 48 28.22 -27.88 -6.30
CA ARG A 48 26.88 -27.80 -6.87
C ARG A 48 25.88 -27.38 -5.80
N THR A 49 24.92 -26.54 -6.18
CA THR A 49 23.79 -26.22 -5.32
C THR A 49 22.79 -27.35 -5.29
N VAL A 50 22.51 -27.88 -4.11
CA VAL A 50 21.48 -28.90 -3.87
C VAL A 50 20.45 -28.39 -2.89
N TYR A 51 19.26 -28.96 -2.88
CA TYR A 51 18.15 -28.63 -2.03
C TYR A 51 17.80 -29.83 -1.16
N ASP A 52 17.38 -29.60 0.08
CA ASP A 52 17.35 -30.63 1.13
C ASP A 52 15.97 -31.29 1.30
N ILE A 53 14.95 -30.88 0.56
CA ILE A 53 13.60 -31.46 0.66
C ILE A 53 13.31 -32.30 -0.59
N ASP A 54 13.01 -33.59 -0.38
CA ASP A 54 12.56 -34.47 -1.43
C ASP A 54 11.10 -34.21 -1.87
N ALA A 55 10.66 -34.82 -2.94
CA ALA A 55 9.33 -34.62 -3.52
C ALA A 55 8.17 -34.95 -2.55
N ARG A 56 8.37 -35.96 -1.67
CA ARG A 56 7.35 -36.34 -0.68
C ARG A 56 7.26 -35.30 0.46
N GLY A 57 8.41 -34.94 1.01
CA GLY A 57 8.49 -33.91 2.07
C GLY A 57 8.00 -32.55 1.60
N PHE A 58 8.35 -32.19 0.37
CA PHE A 58 7.85 -30.97 -0.26
C PHE A 58 6.32 -30.96 -0.36
N ALA A 59 5.72 -32.01 -0.93
CA ALA A 59 4.26 -32.09 -1.06
C ALA A 59 3.55 -32.07 0.29
N GLN A 60 4.11 -32.70 1.32
CA GLN A 60 3.56 -32.68 2.67
C GLN A 60 3.64 -31.28 3.31
N ALA A 61 4.74 -30.57 3.13
CA ALA A 61 4.86 -29.19 3.61
C ALA A 61 3.92 -28.22 2.85
N MET A 62 3.75 -28.44 1.55
CA MET A 62 2.83 -27.67 0.71
C MET A 62 1.34 -27.90 1.04
N LYS A 63 1.01 -29.06 1.63
CA LYS A 63 -0.33 -29.33 2.14
C LYS A 63 -0.74 -28.29 3.18
N ALA A 64 0.14 -27.94 4.12
CA ALA A 64 -0.11 -26.89 5.12
C ALA A 64 -0.33 -25.50 4.48
N MET A 65 0.30 -25.24 3.32
CA MET A 65 0.05 -24.02 2.54
C MET A 65 -1.39 -24.00 1.97
N ALA A 66 -1.83 -25.10 1.36
CA ALA A 66 -3.21 -25.23 0.86
C ALA A 66 -4.23 -25.08 2.00
N GLU A 67 -3.99 -25.77 3.12
CA GLU A 67 -4.86 -25.72 4.31
C GLU A 67 -4.91 -24.34 4.97
N CYS A 68 -3.90 -23.49 4.81
CA CYS A 68 -3.96 -22.09 5.26
C CYS A 68 -4.57 -21.13 4.24
N GLY A 69 -5.05 -21.63 3.07
CA GLY A 69 -5.80 -20.84 2.10
C GLY A 69 -4.98 -20.30 0.93
N VAL A 70 -3.80 -20.87 0.66
CA VAL A 70 -3.07 -20.58 -0.58
C VAL A 70 -3.76 -21.32 -1.74
N SER A 71 -4.17 -20.57 -2.76
CA SER A 71 -4.97 -21.10 -3.87
C SER A 71 -4.15 -21.58 -5.05
N VAL A 72 -2.94 -21.02 -5.24
CA VAL A 72 -2.05 -21.38 -6.35
C VAL A 72 -0.72 -21.89 -5.78
N LEU A 73 -0.42 -23.14 -6.05
CA LEU A 73 0.74 -23.84 -5.51
C LEU A 73 1.67 -24.27 -6.64
N GLY A 74 2.94 -24.01 -6.48
CA GLY A 74 3.97 -24.43 -7.43
C GLY A 74 5.29 -24.68 -6.74
N GLY A 75 6.36 -24.60 -7.49
CA GLY A 75 7.72 -24.75 -6.99
C GLY A 75 8.70 -23.91 -7.76
N CYS A 76 9.85 -23.64 -7.15
CA CYS A 76 10.94 -22.86 -7.74
C CYS A 76 12.24 -23.70 -7.73
N CYS A 77 13.33 -23.15 -7.25
CA CYS A 77 14.64 -23.80 -7.30
C CYS A 77 14.66 -25.16 -6.58
N GLY A 78 15.30 -26.13 -7.21
CA GLY A 78 15.41 -27.50 -6.70
C GLY A 78 14.15 -28.37 -6.92
N THR A 79 13.01 -27.81 -7.33
CA THR A 79 11.84 -28.62 -7.68
C THR A 79 11.99 -29.30 -9.04
N THR A 80 11.49 -30.52 -9.12
CA THR A 80 11.51 -31.38 -10.31
C THR A 80 10.07 -31.75 -10.71
N PRO A 81 9.84 -32.34 -11.88
CA PRO A 81 8.53 -32.86 -12.24
C PRO A 81 7.92 -33.82 -11.21
N GLU A 82 8.74 -34.58 -10.48
CA GLU A 82 8.28 -35.46 -9.40
C GLU A 82 7.73 -34.66 -8.21
N HIS A 83 8.35 -33.53 -7.84
CA HIS A 83 7.83 -32.64 -6.82
C HIS A 83 6.44 -32.13 -7.19
N ILE A 84 6.25 -31.68 -8.43
CA ILE A 84 4.95 -31.15 -8.90
C ILE A 84 3.92 -32.28 -9.00
N ARG A 85 4.30 -33.47 -9.42
CA ARG A 85 3.40 -34.62 -9.44
C ARG A 85 2.89 -34.97 -8.04
N ARG A 86 3.79 -35.06 -7.05
CA ARG A 86 3.43 -35.32 -5.65
C ARG A 86 2.60 -34.20 -5.05
N LEU A 87 2.96 -32.96 -5.37
CA LEU A 87 2.16 -31.77 -4.97
C LEU A 87 0.71 -31.88 -5.46
N ARG A 88 0.51 -32.19 -6.74
CA ARG A 88 -0.81 -32.39 -7.33
C ARG A 88 -1.59 -33.52 -6.66
N GLU A 89 -0.94 -34.66 -6.43
CA GLU A 89 -1.57 -35.81 -5.76
C GLU A 89 -2.00 -35.48 -4.34
N THR A 90 -1.19 -34.72 -3.61
CA THR A 90 -1.42 -34.39 -2.18
C THR A 90 -2.40 -33.23 -2.01
N CYS A 91 -2.27 -32.17 -2.79
CA CYS A 91 -3.04 -30.93 -2.62
C CYS A 91 -4.24 -30.81 -3.56
N GLY A 92 -4.22 -31.49 -4.72
CA GLY A 92 -5.32 -31.43 -5.69
C GLY A 92 -6.71 -31.83 -5.16
N PRO A 93 -6.82 -32.82 -4.27
CA PRO A 93 -8.11 -33.18 -3.67
C PRO A 93 -8.60 -32.23 -2.56
N LEU A 94 -7.74 -31.30 -2.08
CA LEU A 94 -8.13 -30.39 -1.00
C LEU A 94 -9.14 -29.34 -1.49
N PRO A 95 -10.11 -28.97 -0.67
CA PRO A 95 -11.06 -27.91 -1.01
C PRO A 95 -10.33 -26.56 -1.02
N LEU A 96 -10.69 -25.72 -2.00
CA LEU A 96 -10.27 -24.32 -1.99
C LEU A 96 -10.99 -23.56 -0.87
N LEU A 97 -10.23 -22.89 -0.02
CA LEU A 97 -10.80 -21.99 0.96
C LEU A 97 -11.23 -20.67 0.29
N PRO A 98 -12.41 -20.14 0.62
CA PRO A 98 -12.88 -18.89 0.04
C PRO A 98 -11.95 -17.74 0.43
N VAL A 99 -11.76 -16.80 -0.50
CA VAL A 99 -11.06 -15.55 -0.20
C VAL A 99 -11.97 -14.66 0.64
N GLU A 100 -11.48 -14.28 1.82
CA GLU A 100 -12.21 -13.39 2.71
C GLU A 100 -11.92 -11.94 2.38
N LYS A 101 -12.96 -11.13 2.18
CA LYS A 101 -12.82 -9.69 2.08
C LYS A 101 -12.35 -9.13 3.43
N LYS A 102 -11.27 -8.34 3.39
CA LYS A 102 -10.78 -7.62 4.58
C LYS A 102 -11.36 -6.22 4.57
N ASP A 103 -12.26 -5.97 5.50
CA ASP A 103 -12.98 -4.70 5.62
C ASP A 103 -12.22 -3.75 6.57
N ARG A 104 -11.04 -3.31 6.10
CA ARG A 104 -10.19 -2.37 6.84
C ARG A 104 -9.79 -1.21 5.95
N THR A 105 -9.91 0.00 6.50
CA THR A 105 -9.34 1.19 5.85
C THR A 105 -7.90 1.31 6.28
N VAL A 106 -6.98 1.20 5.31
CA VAL A 106 -5.54 1.27 5.57
C VAL A 106 -4.84 2.21 4.60
N VAL A 107 -3.83 2.89 5.10
CA VAL A 107 -2.81 3.57 4.30
C VAL A 107 -1.47 2.90 4.55
N SER A 108 -0.58 2.94 3.58
CA SER A 108 0.74 2.32 3.73
C SER A 108 1.80 3.07 2.96
N SER A 109 3.02 2.97 3.45
CA SER A 109 4.25 3.23 2.71
C SER A 109 4.88 1.91 2.26
N TYR A 110 6.15 1.96 1.81
CA TYR A 110 6.95 0.77 1.52
C TYR A 110 7.31 -0.04 2.78
N GLY A 111 7.35 0.59 3.96
CA GLY A 111 7.81 -0.04 5.22
C GLY A 111 6.75 -0.12 6.31
N ARG A 112 5.69 0.71 6.27
CA ARG A 112 4.71 0.83 7.36
C ARG A 112 3.27 0.79 6.85
N THR A 113 2.39 0.17 7.64
CA THR A 113 0.93 0.20 7.43
C THR A 113 0.25 0.85 8.62
N VAL A 114 -0.65 1.78 8.37
CA VAL A 114 -1.50 2.44 9.36
C VAL A 114 -2.95 2.05 9.11
N ILE A 115 -3.60 1.45 10.13
CA ILE A 115 -5.01 1.06 10.08
C ILE A 115 -5.82 2.21 10.68
N LEU A 116 -6.78 2.70 9.91
CA LEU A 116 -7.69 3.76 10.34
C LEU A 116 -8.92 3.14 11.01
N GLY A 117 -9.32 3.72 12.15
CA GLY A 117 -10.53 3.32 12.89
C GLY A 117 -10.30 2.37 14.07
N GLU A 118 -9.09 1.83 14.28
CA GLU A 118 -8.77 0.99 15.45
C GLU A 118 -8.29 1.84 16.65
N ARG A 119 -7.63 2.96 16.38
CA ARG A 119 -7.16 3.93 17.39
C ARG A 119 -7.13 5.34 16.77
N PRO A 120 -7.00 6.40 17.57
CA PRO A 120 -6.66 7.73 17.04
C PRO A 120 -5.34 7.66 16.25
N VAL A 121 -5.33 8.29 15.08
CA VAL A 121 -4.17 8.39 14.19
C VAL A 121 -3.79 9.85 14.07
N ILE A 122 -2.51 10.17 14.25
CA ILE A 122 -1.99 11.53 14.19
C ILE A 122 -1.43 11.79 12.80
N ILE A 123 -2.00 12.79 12.11
CA ILE A 123 -1.49 13.28 10.83
C ILE A 123 -0.66 14.54 11.10
N GLY A 124 0.63 14.50 10.80
CA GLY A 124 1.53 15.64 10.91
C GLY A 124 1.35 16.59 9.74
N GLU A 125 0.87 17.82 10.00
CA GLU A 125 0.47 18.83 8.98
C GLU A 125 1.50 19.96 8.84
N ARG A 126 2.72 19.79 9.29
CA ARG A 126 3.70 20.88 9.25
C ARG A 126 4.25 21.18 7.85
N ILE A 127 4.24 20.21 6.92
CA ILE A 127 4.64 20.41 5.52
C ILE A 127 3.45 20.98 4.73
N ASN A 128 3.04 22.18 5.11
CA ASN A 128 1.99 22.96 4.46
C ASN A 128 2.41 24.43 4.49
N PRO A 129 2.58 25.10 3.33
CA PRO A 129 3.13 26.46 3.24
C PRO A 129 2.17 27.56 3.71
N THR A 130 0.91 27.25 4.01
CA THR A 130 -0.07 28.21 4.47
C THR A 130 0.37 28.85 5.77
N GLY A 131 0.55 30.18 5.77
CA GLY A 131 1.02 30.94 6.94
C GLY A 131 2.49 30.72 7.33
N LYS A 132 3.28 29.96 6.55
CA LYS A 132 4.68 29.59 6.86
C LYS A 132 5.65 30.14 5.81
N PRO A 133 6.12 31.43 5.93
CA PRO A 133 6.97 32.06 4.92
C PRO A 133 8.29 31.30 4.66
N ARG A 134 8.90 30.74 5.71
CA ARG A 134 10.16 29.97 5.59
C ARG A 134 9.94 28.71 4.76
N LEU A 135 8.83 27.98 4.94
CA LEU A 135 8.54 26.80 4.14
C LEU A 135 8.23 27.17 2.69
N LYS A 136 7.49 28.28 2.45
CA LYS A 136 7.29 28.79 1.08
C LYS A 136 8.61 29.03 0.36
N GLN A 137 9.55 29.68 1.06
CA GLN A 137 10.88 29.93 0.50
C GLN A 137 11.63 28.62 0.24
N ALA A 138 11.62 27.68 1.19
CA ALA A 138 12.27 26.38 1.04
C ALA A 138 11.71 25.60 -0.17
N LEU A 139 10.38 25.56 -0.35
CA LEU A 139 9.74 24.92 -1.51
C LEU A 139 10.13 25.61 -2.83
N LYS A 140 10.24 26.95 -2.83
CA LYS A 140 10.64 27.73 -3.99
C LYS A 140 12.09 27.47 -4.39
N ASP A 141 12.99 27.42 -3.40
CA ASP A 141 14.41 27.23 -3.58
C ASP A 141 14.82 25.75 -3.70
N ARG A 142 13.86 24.83 -3.59
CA ARG A 142 14.10 23.37 -3.54
C ARG A 142 15.03 22.97 -2.38
N ASP A 143 14.93 23.68 -1.24
CA ASP A 143 15.63 23.34 0.00
C ASP A 143 15.00 22.09 0.63
N MET A 144 15.28 20.93 0.03
CA MET A 144 14.74 19.65 0.49
C MET A 144 15.24 19.31 1.90
N ALA A 145 16.44 19.71 2.27
CA ALA A 145 16.98 19.45 3.62
C ALA A 145 16.07 20.05 4.71
N TYR A 146 15.57 21.27 4.51
CA TYR A 146 14.64 21.90 5.44
C TYR A 146 13.32 21.12 5.54
N ILE A 147 12.77 20.67 4.40
CA ILE A 147 11.51 19.91 4.34
C ILE A 147 11.66 18.54 5.01
N LEU A 148 12.77 17.83 4.73
CA LEU A 148 13.05 16.52 5.32
C LEU A 148 13.26 16.60 6.84
N ASN A 149 13.91 17.66 7.34
CA ASN A 149 14.02 17.90 8.77
C ASN A 149 12.65 18.14 9.44
N MET A 150 11.73 18.81 8.75
CA MET A 150 10.35 18.94 9.24
C MET A 150 9.62 17.60 9.32
N ALA A 151 9.84 16.72 8.34
CA ALA A 151 9.28 15.37 8.34
C ALA A 151 9.80 14.56 9.52
N ALA A 152 11.13 14.49 9.68
CA ALA A 152 11.78 13.78 10.77
C ALA A 152 11.30 14.28 12.15
N SER A 153 11.21 15.59 12.34
CA SER A 153 10.70 16.16 13.58
C SER A 153 9.25 15.74 13.87
N GLN A 154 8.38 15.67 12.86
CA GLN A 154 7.00 15.21 13.06
C GLN A 154 6.94 13.73 13.41
N GLU A 155 7.76 12.88 12.77
CA GLU A 155 7.88 11.47 13.08
C GLU A 155 8.37 11.24 14.51
N GLU A 156 9.42 11.94 14.95
CA GLU A 156 9.96 11.91 16.33
C GLU A 156 8.91 12.35 17.36
N ASN A 157 8.00 13.26 17.00
CA ASN A 157 6.90 13.71 17.84
C ASN A 157 5.63 12.85 17.72
N GLY A 158 5.71 11.69 17.10
CA GLY A 158 4.66 10.68 17.12
C GLY A 158 3.60 10.81 16.04
N ALA A 159 3.89 11.47 14.91
CA ALA A 159 3.02 11.40 13.75
C ALA A 159 2.95 9.96 13.20
N ASP A 160 1.76 9.53 12.81
CA ASP A 160 1.53 8.24 12.14
C ASP A 160 1.53 8.38 10.62
N ILE A 161 1.17 9.55 10.11
CA ILE A 161 1.06 9.90 8.69
C ILE A 161 1.60 11.33 8.53
N LEU A 162 2.22 11.65 7.40
CA LEU A 162 2.63 13.01 7.08
C LEU A 162 1.73 13.59 5.99
N ASP A 163 1.12 14.74 6.26
CA ASP A 163 0.45 15.56 5.26
C ASP A 163 1.47 16.37 4.46
N VAL A 164 1.35 16.32 3.14
CA VAL A 164 2.29 16.96 2.21
C VAL A 164 1.51 17.88 1.29
N ASN A 165 1.65 19.18 1.55
CA ASN A 165 1.09 20.25 0.74
C ASN A 165 2.22 21.12 0.20
N ALA A 166 2.25 21.34 -1.12
CA ALA A 166 3.22 22.19 -1.79
C ALA A 166 2.56 23.36 -2.54
N VAL A 167 1.33 23.70 -2.17
CA VAL A 167 0.48 24.65 -2.91
C VAL A 167 0.77 26.07 -2.51
N PHE A 168 1.31 26.89 -3.41
CA PHE A 168 1.30 28.35 -3.30
C PHE A 168 1.51 29.02 -4.68
N PRO A 169 1.09 30.28 -4.86
CA PRO A 169 1.19 30.96 -6.15
C PRO A 169 2.63 31.07 -6.68
N GLY A 170 2.79 30.83 -7.97
CA GLY A 170 4.05 31.10 -8.68
C GLY A 170 5.04 29.93 -8.75
N ILE A 171 4.62 28.70 -8.45
CA ILE A 171 5.42 27.49 -8.65
C ILE A 171 4.77 26.49 -9.59
N ASP A 172 5.55 25.58 -10.13
CA ASP A 172 5.06 24.34 -10.75
C ASP A 172 4.74 23.34 -9.63
N GLU A 173 3.49 23.34 -9.18
CA GLU A 173 3.01 22.51 -8.08
C GLU A 173 3.27 21.02 -8.34
N ALA A 174 2.99 20.55 -9.56
CA ALA A 174 3.15 19.15 -9.90
C ALA A 174 4.62 18.71 -9.79
N ALA A 175 5.56 19.54 -10.24
CA ALA A 175 6.99 19.25 -10.11
C ALA A 175 7.45 19.28 -8.65
N VAL A 176 7.06 20.31 -7.87
CA VAL A 176 7.45 20.44 -6.45
C VAL A 176 6.87 19.32 -5.62
N MET A 177 5.58 19.02 -5.78
CA MET A 177 4.90 17.94 -5.07
C MET A 177 5.57 16.59 -5.34
N THR A 178 5.82 16.28 -6.63
CA THR A 178 6.45 15.03 -7.04
C THR A 178 7.84 14.87 -6.44
N GLU A 179 8.66 15.94 -6.46
CA GLU A 179 9.98 15.94 -5.86
C GLU A 179 9.92 15.77 -4.35
N THR A 180 9.05 16.53 -3.67
CA THR A 180 8.87 16.44 -2.21
C THR A 180 8.44 15.03 -1.79
N VAL A 181 7.47 14.43 -2.48
CA VAL A 181 7.02 13.05 -2.20
C VAL A 181 8.16 12.04 -2.43
N ARG A 182 8.97 12.22 -3.47
CA ARG A 182 10.12 11.34 -3.74
C ARG A 182 11.15 11.41 -2.62
N GLU A 183 11.55 12.61 -2.24
CA GLU A 183 12.57 12.83 -1.22
C GLU A 183 12.11 12.36 0.17
N LEU A 184 10.86 12.62 0.54
CA LEU A 184 10.30 12.13 1.80
C LEU A 184 10.37 10.60 1.92
N GLN A 185 10.06 9.86 0.87
CA GLN A 185 10.17 8.40 0.86
C GLN A 185 11.59 7.86 1.03
N SER A 186 12.62 8.69 0.90
CA SER A 186 14.01 8.30 1.13
C SER A 186 14.43 8.39 2.59
N VAL A 187 13.69 9.12 3.44
CA VAL A 187 14.09 9.43 4.82
C VAL A 187 13.08 8.96 5.88
N THR A 188 11.82 8.74 5.52
CA THR A 188 10.79 8.25 6.44
C THR A 188 10.01 7.10 5.84
N ASP A 189 9.59 6.16 6.69
CA ASP A 189 8.66 5.09 6.33
C ASP A 189 7.20 5.41 6.70
N LEU A 190 6.91 6.63 7.19
CA LEU A 190 5.53 7.05 7.43
C LEU A 190 4.74 7.11 6.12
N PRO A 191 3.47 6.64 6.12
CA PRO A 191 2.57 6.91 5.00
C PRO A 191 2.37 8.41 4.77
N LEU A 192 2.17 8.79 3.50
CA LEU A 192 1.95 10.17 3.13
C LEU A 192 0.47 10.43 2.80
N GLN A 193 0.00 11.62 3.19
CA GLN A 193 -1.23 12.22 2.72
C GLN A 193 -0.85 13.26 1.66
N ILE A 194 -1.30 13.05 0.43
CA ILE A 194 -1.08 13.97 -0.70
C ILE A 194 -2.18 15.02 -0.64
N ASP A 195 -1.81 16.25 -0.26
CA ASP A 195 -2.73 17.37 -0.07
C ASP A 195 -2.60 18.37 -1.22
N THR A 196 -3.48 18.23 -2.20
CA THR A 196 -3.57 19.11 -3.35
C THR A 196 -4.93 19.06 -4.03
N SER A 197 -5.35 20.18 -4.60
CA SER A 197 -6.51 20.26 -5.50
C SER A 197 -6.11 20.17 -6.98
N ASP A 198 -4.82 20.23 -7.32
CA ASP A 198 -4.34 20.08 -8.68
C ASP A 198 -4.29 18.59 -9.05
N VAL A 199 -5.16 18.18 -9.96
CA VAL A 199 -5.30 16.79 -10.42
C VAL A 199 -4.01 16.25 -11.04
N LYS A 200 -3.24 17.11 -11.74
CA LYS A 200 -1.96 16.74 -12.34
C LYS A 200 -0.89 16.50 -11.26
N ALA A 201 -0.81 17.38 -10.26
CA ALA A 201 0.09 17.20 -9.13
C ALA A 201 -0.26 15.94 -8.34
N MET A 202 -1.54 15.70 -8.09
CA MET A 202 -2.05 14.49 -7.45
C MET A 202 -1.65 13.23 -8.21
N GLU A 203 -1.91 13.18 -9.53
CA GLU A 203 -1.57 12.01 -10.34
C GLU A 203 -0.07 11.73 -10.36
N GLN A 204 0.76 12.76 -10.53
CA GLN A 204 2.21 12.59 -10.57
C GLN A 204 2.77 12.11 -9.22
N ALA A 205 2.27 12.64 -8.11
CA ALA A 205 2.66 12.19 -6.77
C ALA A 205 2.22 10.74 -6.52
N MET A 206 0.97 10.38 -6.82
CA MET A 206 0.47 9.01 -6.65
C MET A 206 1.22 7.99 -7.50
N ARG A 207 1.66 8.38 -8.70
CA ARG A 207 2.41 7.50 -9.63
C ARG A 207 3.74 7.02 -9.06
N ILE A 208 4.43 7.87 -8.29
CA ILE A 208 5.76 7.57 -7.74
C ILE A 208 5.72 7.12 -6.29
N TYR A 209 4.53 7.08 -5.69
CA TYR A 209 4.38 6.71 -4.29
C TYR A 209 4.41 5.19 -4.10
N ASN A 210 5.31 4.72 -3.23
CA ASN A 210 5.49 3.30 -2.93
C ASN A 210 4.58 2.87 -1.78
N GLY A 211 3.31 2.70 -2.05
CA GLY A 211 2.34 2.30 -1.03
C GLY A 211 0.91 2.68 -1.41
N LYS A 212 0.05 2.74 -0.41
CA LYS A 212 -1.33 3.20 -0.53
C LYS A 212 -1.46 4.55 0.17
N PRO A 213 -1.43 5.68 -0.56
CA PRO A 213 -1.48 7.01 0.03
C PRO A 213 -2.86 7.36 0.58
N MET A 214 -2.90 8.39 1.42
CA MET A 214 -4.12 9.16 1.65
C MET A 214 -4.14 10.35 0.67
N VAL A 215 -5.32 10.70 0.19
CA VAL A 215 -5.54 11.84 -0.70
C VAL A 215 -6.41 12.88 -0.01
N ASN A 216 -5.93 14.08 0.12
CA ASN A 216 -6.65 15.23 0.65
C ASN A 216 -6.87 16.26 -0.48
N SER A 217 -8.06 16.36 -1.06
CA SER A 217 -9.30 15.74 -0.68
C SER A 217 -10.24 15.56 -1.87
N VAL A 218 -11.33 14.83 -1.67
CA VAL A 218 -12.50 14.83 -2.53
C VAL A 218 -13.65 15.55 -1.81
N ASN A 219 -14.60 16.11 -2.57
CA ASN A 219 -15.82 16.69 -2.03
C ASN A 219 -17.03 16.30 -2.90
N GLY A 220 -18.23 16.73 -2.50
CA GLY A 220 -19.48 16.38 -3.18
C GLY A 220 -19.72 17.08 -4.52
N LYS A 221 -18.80 17.90 -5.02
CA LYS A 221 -18.90 18.47 -6.36
C LYS A 221 -18.64 17.38 -7.40
N LYS A 222 -19.52 17.30 -8.39
CA LYS A 222 -19.45 16.28 -9.44
C LYS A 222 -18.11 16.30 -10.17
N GLU A 223 -17.63 17.48 -10.56
CA GLU A 223 -16.37 17.67 -11.27
C GLU A 223 -15.15 17.17 -10.46
N VAL A 224 -15.14 17.34 -9.12
CA VAL A 224 -14.06 16.88 -8.26
C VAL A 224 -14.08 15.37 -8.13
N MET A 225 -15.27 14.77 -7.93
CA MET A 225 -15.41 13.31 -7.86
C MET A 225 -14.98 12.63 -9.17
N GLU A 226 -15.41 13.18 -10.32
CA GLU A 226 -15.04 12.67 -11.66
C GLU A 226 -13.54 12.80 -11.96
N ALA A 227 -12.85 13.77 -11.37
CA ALA A 227 -11.41 13.95 -11.52
C ALA A 227 -10.60 13.07 -10.57
N VAL A 228 -10.99 12.96 -9.29
CA VAL A 228 -10.20 12.30 -8.24
C VAL A 228 -10.43 10.79 -8.18
N PHE A 229 -11.68 10.32 -8.26
CA PHE A 229 -11.95 8.88 -8.10
C PHE A 229 -11.28 7.98 -9.14
N PRO A 230 -11.17 8.36 -10.44
CA PRO A 230 -10.41 7.57 -11.41
C PRO A 230 -8.94 7.41 -11.03
N LEU A 231 -8.30 8.45 -10.45
CA LEU A 231 -6.91 8.38 -9.98
C LEU A 231 -6.78 7.46 -8.78
N VAL A 232 -7.66 7.60 -7.78
CA VAL A 232 -7.69 6.74 -6.60
C VAL A 232 -7.93 5.27 -6.98
N ARG A 233 -8.80 5.02 -7.95
CA ARG A 233 -9.03 3.67 -8.48
C ARG A 233 -7.80 3.10 -9.20
N LYS A 234 -7.11 3.95 -9.98
CA LYS A 234 -5.94 3.55 -10.78
C LYS A 234 -4.72 3.23 -9.93
N TYR A 235 -4.41 4.10 -8.95
CA TYR A 235 -3.18 3.99 -8.16
C TYR A 235 -3.40 3.35 -6.78
N GLY A 236 -4.65 3.19 -6.35
CA GLY A 236 -5.03 2.86 -4.98
C GLY A 236 -4.88 4.07 -4.06
N GLY A 237 -5.73 4.16 -3.05
CA GLY A 237 -5.65 5.25 -2.07
C GLY A 237 -6.83 5.23 -1.12
N VAL A 238 -6.73 6.04 -0.07
CA VAL A 238 -7.81 6.43 0.82
C VAL A 238 -8.06 7.91 0.61
N VAL A 239 -9.31 8.35 0.59
CA VAL A 239 -9.63 9.76 0.39
C VAL A 239 -10.18 10.40 1.67
N VAL A 240 -9.80 11.63 1.92
CA VAL A 240 -10.49 12.53 2.85
C VAL A 240 -11.70 13.09 2.11
N ALA A 241 -12.91 12.78 2.57
CA ALA A 241 -14.16 13.22 1.97
C ALA A 241 -14.72 14.43 2.72
N LEU A 242 -14.67 15.60 2.08
CA LEU A 242 -15.20 16.84 2.63
C LEU A 242 -16.70 16.93 2.35
N CYS A 243 -17.50 17.09 3.42
CA CYS A 243 -18.96 17.24 3.33
C CYS A 243 -19.37 18.63 2.85
N LEU A 244 -18.94 19.01 1.66
CA LEU A 244 -19.34 20.23 0.94
C LEU A 244 -19.61 19.89 -0.53
N ASP A 245 -20.43 20.67 -1.19
CA ASP A 245 -20.81 20.50 -2.59
C ASP A 245 -20.87 21.82 -3.35
N GLU A 246 -21.57 21.85 -4.48
CA GLU A 246 -21.77 23.05 -5.33
C GLU A 246 -22.43 24.22 -4.54
N ASN A 247 -23.17 23.93 -3.49
CA ASN A 247 -23.85 24.91 -2.63
C ASN A 247 -22.97 25.39 -1.46
N GLY A 248 -21.72 24.91 -1.38
CA GLY A 248 -20.79 25.25 -0.30
C GLY A 248 -20.86 24.27 0.88
N ILE A 249 -20.51 24.78 2.08
CA ILE A 249 -20.48 23.96 3.30
C ILE A 249 -21.88 23.92 3.91
N PRO A 250 -22.53 22.73 4.05
CA PRO A 250 -23.84 22.64 4.64
C PRO A 250 -23.84 23.03 6.13
N GLU A 251 -24.83 23.81 6.53
CA GLU A 251 -24.97 24.24 7.93
C GLU A 251 -25.54 23.15 8.84
N THR A 252 -26.38 22.25 8.32
CA THR A 252 -27.07 21.21 9.12
C THR A 252 -26.41 19.84 8.99
N ALA A 253 -26.49 19.04 10.06
CA ALA A 253 -26.02 17.65 10.08
C ALA A 253 -26.68 16.79 9.01
N ALA A 254 -27.98 16.96 8.77
CA ALA A 254 -28.73 16.20 7.76
C ALA A 254 -28.19 16.46 6.34
N ARG A 255 -27.90 17.72 5.99
CA ARG A 255 -27.33 18.06 4.69
C ARG A 255 -25.88 17.57 4.56
N ARG A 256 -25.06 17.64 5.61
CA ARG A 256 -23.70 17.08 5.62
C ARG A 256 -23.74 15.57 5.40
N LEU A 257 -24.66 14.85 6.06
CA LEU A 257 -24.85 13.42 5.87
C LEU A 257 -25.26 13.09 4.42
N ALA A 258 -26.14 13.90 3.81
CA ALA A 258 -26.53 13.73 2.43
C ALA A 258 -25.34 13.87 1.45
N VAL A 259 -24.46 14.88 1.67
CA VAL A 259 -23.24 15.03 0.88
C VAL A 259 -22.28 13.86 1.11
N ALA A 260 -22.10 13.42 2.37
CA ALA A 260 -21.25 12.26 2.67
C ALA A 260 -21.73 11.00 1.95
N LYS A 261 -23.05 10.73 1.93
CA LYS A 261 -23.63 9.62 1.17
C LYS A 261 -23.38 9.74 -0.33
N LYS A 262 -23.59 10.92 -0.92
CA LYS A 262 -23.32 11.19 -2.32
C LYS A 262 -21.87 10.89 -2.71
N ILE A 263 -20.90 11.16 -1.83
CA ILE A 263 -19.48 10.89 -2.07
C ILE A 263 -19.16 9.39 -1.92
N TYR A 264 -19.86 8.69 -1.02
CA TYR A 264 -19.63 7.28 -0.70
C TYR A 264 -20.25 6.32 -1.74
N GLU A 265 -21.38 6.66 -2.31
CA GLU A 265 -22.10 5.92 -3.37
C GLU A 265 -21.42 6.05 -4.74
#